data_694ee12f85fc1b0fb3767c257e296547
#
_entry.id   694ee12f85fc1b0fb3767c257e296547
#
_cell.length_a   1.000
_cell.length_b   1.000
_cell.length_c   1.000
_cell.angle_alpha   90.00
_cell.angle_beta   90.00
_cell.angle_gamma   90.00
#
_symmetry.space_group_name_H-M   'P 1'
#
loop_
_entity.id
_entity.type
_entity.pdbx_description
1 polymer ?
#
loop_
_entity_poly.entity_id
_entity_poly.type
_entity_poly.pdbx_seq_one_letter_code
_entity_poly.pdbx_strand_id
1 'polypeptide(L)'
;AIWSVEEFAVDAWRVDTYMYNDQPFMNRCNAALLAEYPKIHIFGESWVNNVVDQSYYVRNKIAFPFKSNQPGGLDFVVQTAMLDALRQNYGWDDGVNRLYAALAQDAVYEDPTKLVTFLENHDTDRFFSVIGEDFDKYKIGATWLLTTRGIPHWYYGTEILMKNFKNPSDAEVRRDFPGGFPGDRENKFKAAERQGREAEAFEYVKKLANYRKATPALHSGKLMQYLPQNGTYVYFRYDAAKTVMVATNTNAGEISLDIGRFSERTNGFTRALNVMTGETLSDLKTVKLPGKSAVVLELTR
;
A
#
# COMPACT_ATOMS: atom_id res chain seq x y z
N ALA A 1 10.72 26.43 -2.73
CA ALA A 1 11.01 25.00 -2.60
C ALA A 1 12.44 24.77 -2.07
N ILE A 2 13.49 25.25 -2.76
CA ILE A 2 14.90 25.08 -2.35
C ILE A 2 15.12 25.61 -0.93
N TRP A 3 14.78 26.87 -0.66
CA TRP A 3 14.88 27.47 0.67
C TRP A 3 14.22 26.62 1.78
N SER A 4 13.04 26.05 1.51
CA SER A 4 12.37 25.23 2.53
C SER A 4 13.09 23.92 2.82
N VAL A 5 13.80 23.35 1.83
CA VAL A 5 14.64 22.16 2.05
C VAL A 5 15.86 22.53 2.88
N GLU A 6 16.50 23.65 2.60
CA GLU A 6 17.65 24.16 3.37
C GLU A 6 17.27 24.44 4.81
N GLU A 7 16.19 25.21 5.01
CA GLU A 7 15.80 25.72 6.33
C GLU A 7 15.22 24.62 7.23
N PHE A 8 14.42 23.72 6.67
CA PHE A 8 13.67 22.71 7.44
C PHE A 8 14.18 21.29 7.28
N ALA A 9 15.23 21.07 6.48
CA ALA A 9 15.81 19.76 6.23
C ALA A 9 14.78 18.68 5.83
N VAL A 10 13.82 19.04 4.97
CA VAL A 10 12.78 18.12 4.52
C VAL A 10 13.34 17.08 3.54
N ASP A 11 12.91 15.82 3.67
CA ASP A 11 13.37 14.70 2.82
C ASP A 11 12.45 14.46 1.62
N ALA A 12 11.23 14.99 1.66
CA ALA A 12 10.24 14.79 0.61
C ALA A 12 9.32 16.01 0.46
N TRP A 13 8.81 16.18 -0.78
CA TRP A 13 7.81 17.19 -1.13
C TRP A 13 6.54 16.52 -1.64
N ARG A 14 5.43 16.72 -0.97
CA ARG A 14 4.09 16.49 -1.52
C ARG A 14 3.62 17.78 -2.19
N VAL A 15 3.29 17.71 -3.46
CA VAL A 15 2.74 18.84 -4.22
C VAL A 15 1.25 18.65 -4.36
N ASP A 16 0.52 19.53 -3.69
CA ASP A 16 -0.95 19.55 -3.70
C ASP A 16 -1.49 19.88 -5.10
N THR A 17 -2.64 19.32 -5.45
CA THR A 17 -3.37 19.60 -6.71
C THR A 17 -2.46 19.61 -7.95
N TYR A 18 -1.47 18.73 -8.01
CA TYR A 18 -0.39 18.73 -9.01
C TYR A 18 -0.91 18.77 -10.44
N MET A 19 -1.99 18.05 -10.73
CA MET A 19 -2.54 17.95 -12.07
C MET A 19 -3.11 19.26 -12.64
N TYR A 20 -3.43 20.21 -11.78
CA TYR A 20 -3.98 21.52 -12.16
C TYR A 20 -2.92 22.61 -12.36
N ASN A 21 -1.66 22.33 -12.01
CA ASN A 21 -0.55 23.27 -12.17
C ASN A 21 -0.04 23.28 -13.63
N ASP A 22 0.61 24.37 -14.03
CA ASP A 22 1.33 24.45 -15.31
C ASP A 22 2.47 23.41 -15.35
N GLN A 23 2.30 22.36 -16.14
CA GLN A 23 3.21 21.21 -16.16
C GLN A 23 4.65 21.58 -16.63
N PRO A 24 4.84 22.45 -17.65
CA PRO A 24 6.17 22.98 -17.99
C PRO A 24 6.84 23.71 -16.83
N PHE A 25 6.10 24.50 -16.08
CA PHE A 25 6.63 25.17 -14.87
C PHE A 25 7.01 24.13 -13.81
N MET A 26 6.16 23.15 -13.55
CA MET A 26 6.44 22.09 -12.58
C MET A 26 7.70 21.31 -12.96
N ASN A 27 7.91 21.03 -14.24
CA ASN A 27 9.15 20.38 -14.69
C ASN A 27 10.39 21.23 -14.40
N ARG A 28 10.33 22.56 -14.57
CA ARG A 28 11.45 23.46 -14.21
C ARG A 28 11.68 23.48 -12.70
N CYS A 29 10.61 23.54 -11.91
CA CYS A 29 10.67 23.51 -10.45
C CYS A 29 11.30 22.20 -9.94
N ASN A 30 10.81 21.05 -10.41
CA ASN A 30 11.35 19.74 -10.07
C ASN A 30 12.82 19.60 -10.48
N ALA A 31 13.19 20.07 -11.69
CA ALA A 31 14.57 20.01 -12.16
C ALA A 31 15.50 20.81 -11.26
N ALA A 32 15.13 22.03 -10.88
CA ALA A 32 15.90 22.88 -9.98
C ALA A 32 16.08 22.23 -8.59
N LEU A 33 15.00 21.67 -8.05
CA LEU A 33 15.03 21.01 -6.73
C LEU A 33 15.89 19.74 -6.75
N LEU A 34 15.78 18.91 -7.79
CA LEU A 34 16.55 17.68 -7.94
C LEU A 34 18.03 17.92 -8.28
N ALA A 35 18.36 19.05 -8.90
CA ALA A 35 19.74 19.44 -9.14
C ALA A 35 20.46 19.80 -7.83
N GLU A 36 19.79 20.48 -6.92
CA GLU A 36 20.32 20.86 -5.61
C GLU A 36 20.27 19.69 -4.62
N TYR A 37 19.15 18.97 -4.59
CA TYR A 37 18.88 17.85 -3.66
C TYR A 37 18.55 16.56 -4.43
N PRO A 38 19.52 15.82 -4.99
CA PRO A 38 19.26 14.66 -5.85
C PRO A 38 18.54 13.49 -5.16
N LYS A 39 18.56 13.47 -3.83
CA LYS A 39 17.93 12.39 -3.02
C LYS A 39 16.53 12.73 -2.55
N ILE A 40 16.07 13.98 -2.72
CA ILE A 40 14.74 14.37 -2.28
C ILE A 40 13.68 13.61 -3.08
N HIS A 41 12.64 13.15 -2.41
CA HIS A 41 11.49 12.56 -3.09
C HIS A 41 10.43 13.62 -3.35
N ILE A 42 10.00 13.77 -4.60
CA ILE A 42 8.94 14.69 -4.99
C ILE A 42 7.78 13.84 -5.50
N PHE A 43 6.59 14.02 -4.95
CA PHE A 43 5.38 13.35 -5.41
C PHE A 43 4.20 14.30 -5.48
N GLY A 44 3.44 14.19 -6.55
CA GLY A 44 2.29 15.05 -6.82
C GLY A 44 0.97 14.38 -6.44
N GLU A 45 0.01 15.20 -6.06
CA GLU A 45 -1.37 14.76 -5.99
C GLU A 45 -2.02 14.92 -7.36
N SER A 46 -2.28 13.77 -8.00
CA SER A 46 -3.01 13.70 -9.27
C SER A 46 -4.15 12.70 -9.11
N TRP A 47 -5.35 13.21 -8.87
CA TRP A 47 -6.53 12.38 -8.61
C TRP A 47 -7.16 11.94 -9.93
N VAL A 48 -6.72 10.81 -10.42
CA VAL A 48 -7.12 10.21 -11.70
C VAL A 48 -7.55 8.76 -11.52
N ASN A 49 -8.28 8.24 -12.50
CA ASN A 49 -8.98 6.96 -12.36
C ASN A 49 -8.34 5.79 -13.12
N ASN A 50 -7.29 6.03 -13.89
CA ASN A 50 -6.61 4.98 -14.66
C ASN A 50 -5.11 5.22 -14.74
N VAL A 51 -4.38 4.13 -15.03
CA VAL A 51 -2.93 4.11 -15.02
C VAL A 51 -2.31 5.02 -16.09
N VAL A 52 -2.93 5.12 -17.27
CA VAL A 52 -2.42 5.96 -18.36
C VAL A 52 -2.46 7.43 -17.97
N ASP A 53 -3.61 7.90 -17.45
CA ASP A 53 -3.74 9.28 -16.97
C ASP A 53 -2.78 9.58 -15.81
N GLN A 54 -2.65 8.65 -14.86
CA GLN A 54 -1.70 8.82 -13.75
C GLN A 54 -0.25 8.91 -14.26
N SER A 55 0.10 8.11 -15.26
CA SER A 55 1.44 8.07 -15.82
C SER A 55 1.84 9.38 -16.51
N TYR A 56 0.86 10.17 -17.02
CA TYR A 56 1.12 11.48 -17.63
C TYR A 56 1.79 12.45 -16.63
N TYR A 57 1.45 12.37 -15.35
CA TYR A 57 1.92 13.29 -14.31
C TYR A 57 3.20 12.83 -13.60
N VAL A 58 3.75 11.69 -13.96
CA VAL A 58 4.99 11.16 -13.39
C VAL A 58 5.96 10.73 -14.51
N ARG A 59 7.19 10.40 -14.17
CA ARG A 59 8.13 9.79 -15.12
C ARG A 59 7.56 8.49 -15.65
N ASN A 60 7.50 8.38 -16.97
CA ASN A 60 6.83 7.28 -17.64
C ASN A 60 7.55 6.84 -18.93
N LYS A 61 7.17 5.67 -19.45
CA LYS A 61 7.71 5.08 -20.69
C LYS A 61 6.79 5.27 -21.90
N ILE A 62 5.62 5.90 -21.73
CA ILE A 62 4.67 6.15 -22.82
C ILE A 62 5.17 7.31 -23.68
N ALA A 63 4.97 7.26 -24.99
CA ALA A 63 5.38 8.29 -25.93
C ALA A 63 4.42 9.49 -25.94
N PHE A 64 4.20 10.13 -24.78
CA PHE A 64 3.47 11.39 -24.69
C PHE A 64 4.28 12.54 -25.33
N PRO A 65 3.63 13.52 -25.95
CA PRO A 65 4.28 14.74 -26.45
C PRO A 65 4.95 15.54 -25.32
N PHE A 66 4.33 15.60 -24.16
CA PHE A 66 4.88 16.18 -22.94
C PHE A 66 5.44 15.07 -22.05
N LYS A 67 6.62 15.30 -21.46
CA LYS A 67 7.25 14.38 -20.54
C LYS A 67 7.38 14.99 -19.15
N SER A 68 6.63 14.48 -18.20
CA SER A 68 6.80 14.84 -16.80
C SER A 68 8.14 14.31 -16.27
N ASN A 69 8.86 15.15 -15.52
CA ASN A 69 10.04 14.74 -14.76
C ASN A 69 9.76 14.49 -13.29
N GLN A 70 8.49 14.47 -12.90
CA GLN A 70 8.01 14.20 -11.54
C GLN A 70 8.41 12.77 -11.13
N PRO A 71 9.19 12.58 -10.03
CA PRO A 71 9.66 11.25 -9.64
C PRO A 71 8.54 10.31 -9.21
N GLY A 72 7.54 10.82 -8.48
CA GLY A 72 6.45 10.02 -7.92
C GLY A 72 5.12 10.76 -7.90
N GLY A 73 4.06 10.06 -7.54
CA GLY A 73 2.70 10.59 -7.39
C GLY A 73 1.90 9.78 -6.38
N LEU A 74 0.84 10.36 -5.83
CA LEU A 74 -0.14 9.61 -5.06
C LEU A 74 -0.85 8.61 -5.98
N ASP A 75 -0.86 7.35 -5.58
CA ASP A 75 -1.37 6.25 -6.40
C ASP A 75 -2.86 6.02 -6.14
N PHE A 76 -3.70 6.94 -6.62
CA PHE A 76 -5.15 6.85 -6.52
C PHE A 76 -5.71 5.63 -7.26
N VAL A 77 -5.04 5.21 -8.32
CA VAL A 77 -5.48 4.04 -9.12
C VAL A 77 -5.37 2.77 -8.29
N VAL A 78 -4.22 2.53 -7.63
CA VAL A 78 -4.04 1.37 -6.77
C VAL A 78 -4.87 1.50 -5.48
N GLN A 79 -5.03 2.70 -4.93
CA GLN A 79 -5.90 2.96 -3.79
C GLN A 79 -7.35 2.52 -4.09
N THR A 80 -7.92 3.01 -5.19
CA THR A 80 -9.27 2.64 -5.63
C THR A 80 -9.39 1.13 -5.88
N ALA A 81 -8.38 0.55 -6.53
CA ALA A 81 -8.34 -0.88 -6.81
C ALA A 81 -8.28 -1.75 -5.52
N MET A 82 -7.54 -1.31 -4.48
CA MET A 82 -7.53 -1.98 -3.18
C MET A 82 -8.90 -1.91 -2.49
N LEU A 83 -9.56 -0.75 -2.53
CA LEU A 83 -10.90 -0.60 -1.95
C LEU A 83 -11.93 -1.46 -2.68
N ASP A 84 -11.93 -1.45 -4.00
CA ASP A 84 -12.83 -2.27 -4.82
C ASP A 84 -12.59 -3.77 -4.59
N ALA A 85 -11.33 -4.18 -4.49
CA ALA A 85 -10.96 -5.56 -4.19
C ALA A 85 -11.52 -6.05 -2.86
N LEU A 86 -11.73 -5.16 -1.88
CA LEU A 86 -12.30 -5.49 -0.57
C LEU A 86 -13.83 -5.36 -0.51
N ARG A 87 -14.41 -4.52 -1.37
CA ARG A 87 -15.86 -4.21 -1.35
C ARG A 87 -16.66 -5.09 -2.29
N GLN A 88 -16.05 -5.53 -3.39
CA GLN A 88 -16.69 -6.32 -4.43
C GLN A 88 -16.41 -7.81 -4.24
N ASN A 89 -17.33 -8.64 -4.68
CA ASN A 89 -17.07 -10.07 -4.82
C ASN A 89 -16.11 -10.33 -5.99
N TYR A 90 -15.38 -11.43 -5.90
CA TYR A 90 -14.52 -11.86 -7.00
C TYR A 90 -15.37 -12.14 -8.25
N GLY A 91 -14.98 -11.56 -9.38
CA GLY A 91 -15.59 -11.71 -10.69
C GLY A 91 -14.56 -11.56 -11.78
N TRP A 92 -14.99 -11.54 -13.04
CA TRP A 92 -14.09 -11.41 -14.19
C TRP A 92 -13.26 -10.12 -14.14
N ASP A 93 -13.93 -8.97 -13.88
CA ASP A 93 -13.32 -7.65 -13.78
C ASP A 93 -13.47 -7.02 -12.38
N ASP A 94 -13.94 -7.79 -11.39
CA ASP A 94 -14.33 -7.30 -10.09
C ASP A 94 -13.53 -7.95 -8.95
N GLY A 95 -13.68 -7.39 -7.76
CA GLY A 95 -13.00 -7.86 -6.57
C GLY A 95 -11.48 -7.75 -6.72
N VAL A 96 -10.75 -8.76 -6.29
CA VAL A 96 -9.29 -8.74 -6.27
C VAL A 96 -8.63 -8.67 -7.67
N ASN A 97 -9.38 -8.95 -8.74
CA ASN A 97 -8.90 -8.72 -10.11
C ASN A 97 -8.63 -7.23 -10.41
N ARG A 98 -9.34 -6.30 -9.73
CA ARG A 98 -9.07 -4.86 -9.84
C ARG A 98 -7.66 -4.50 -9.40
N LEU A 99 -7.22 -5.04 -8.25
CA LEU A 99 -5.88 -4.79 -7.74
C LEU A 99 -4.81 -5.42 -8.65
N TYR A 100 -5.03 -6.66 -9.07
CA TYR A 100 -4.15 -7.33 -10.02
C TYR A 100 -3.99 -6.52 -11.31
N ALA A 101 -5.09 -6.07 -11.91
CA ALA A 101 -5.09 -5.33 -13.18
C ALA A 101 -4.37 -3.98 -13.05
N ALA A 102 -4.56 -3.27 -11.95
CA ALA A 102 -3.87 -2.01 -11.69
C ALA A 102 -2.35 -2.21 -11.61
N LEU A 103 -1.88 -3.17 -10.83
CA LEU A 103 -0.46 -3.49 -10.67
C LEU A 103 0.17 -4.12 -11.93
N ALA A 104 -0.61 -4.83 -12.76
CA ALA A 104 -0.13 -5.40 -14.02
C ALA A 104 0.32 -4.33 -15.03
N GLN A 105 -0.15 -3.09 -14.88
CA GLN A 105 0.18 -1.97 -15.74
C GLN A 105 1.42 -1.17 -15.27
N ASP A 106 2.11 -1.62 -14.24
CA ASP A 106 3.31 -0.93 -13.71
C ASP A 106 4.41 -0.70 -14.75
N ALA A 107 4.39 -1.45 -15.85
CA ALA A 107 5.34 -1.29 -16.96
C ALA A 107 5.32 0.08 -17.63
N VAL A 108 4.24 0.85 -17.49
CA VAL A 108 4.12 2.20 -18.07
C VAL A 108 4.95 3.24 -17.31
N TYR A 109 5.20 3.02 -16.01
CA TYR A 109 6.00 3.94 -15.20
C TYR A 109 7.50 3.70 -15.41
N GLU A 110 8.32 4.75 -15.26
CA GLU A 110 9.77 4.59 -15.24
C GLU A 110 10.18 3.74 -14.02
N ASP A 111 9.66 4.10 -12.85
CA ASP A 111 9.88 3.38 -11.59
C ASP A 111 8.60 3.40 -10.73
N PRO A 112 7.79 2.34 -10.76
CA PRO A 112 6.56 2.26 -9.97
C PRO A 112 6.80 2.22 -8.46
N THR A 113 8.04 1.96 -8.01
CA THR A 113 8.37 1.96 -6.57
C THR A 113 8.42 3.36 -5.97
N LYS A 114 8.40 4.40 -6.83
CA LYS A 114 8.33 5.81 -6.43
C LYS A 114 6.91 6.35 -6.25
N LEU A 115 5.89 5.57 -6.61
CA LEU A 115 4.52 5.95 -6.35
C LEU A 115 4.19 5.79 -4.87
N VAL A 116 3.40 6.71 -4.34
CA VAL A 116 2.98 6.71 -2.92
C VAL A 116 1.61 6.05 -2.83
N THR A 117 1.58 4.82 -2.33
CA THR A 117 0.37 4.03 -2.14
C THR A 117 -0.29 4.32 -0.80
N PHE A 118 -1.61 4.27 -0.73
CA PHE A 118 -2.38 4.55 0.48
C PHE A 118 -3.75 3.84 0.44
N LEU A 119 -4.41 3.72 1.59
CA LEU A 119 -5.78 3.22 1.72
C LEU A 119 -6.77 4.37 1.91
N GLU A 120 -6.33 5.39 2.62
CA GLU A 120 -7.06 6.61 2.92
C GLU A 120 -6.08 7.77 3.11
N ASN A 121 -6.58 8.99 3.00
CA ASN A 121 -5.88 10.22 3.35
C ASN A 121 -6.86 11.25 3.93
N HIS A 122 -6.41 12.48 4.15
CA HIS A 122 -7.23 13.55 4.73
C HIS A 122 -8.37 14.05 3.80
N ASP A 123 -8.38 13.62 2.54
CA ASP A 123 -9.39 14.00 1.53
C ASP A 123 -10.34 12.85 1.15
N THR A 124 -10.17 11.68 1.75
CA THR A 124 -11.01 10.51 1.50
C THR A 124 -11.79 10.09 2.75
N ASP A 125 -12.84 9.32 2.57
CA ASP A 125 -13.50 8.62 3.67
C ASP A 125 -12.51 7.71 4.40
N ARG A 126 -12.70 7.51 5.71
CA ARG A 126 -11.85 6.62 6.50
C ARG A 126 -11.96 5.19 6.01
N PHE A 127 -10.81 4.54 5.82
CA PHE A 127 -10.71 3.19 5.27
C PHE A 127 -11.60 2.18 6.01
N PHE A 128 -11.56 2.19 7.34
CA PHE A 128 -12.34 1.25 8.14
C PHE A 128 -13.85 1.41 7.91
N SER A 129 -14.35 2.65 7.76
CA SER A 129 -15.75 2.91 7.39
C SER A 129 -16.09 2.39 5.99
N VAL A 130 -15.22 2.65 5.00
CA VAL A 130 -15.45 2.29 3.59
C VAL A 130 -15.56 0.78 3.39
N ILE A 131 -14.83 -0.02 4.17
CA ILE A 131 -14.89 -1.49 4.10
C ILE A 131 -15.97 -2.10 5.00
N GLY A 132 -16.87 -1.27 5.57
CA GLY A 132 -17.97 -1.71 6.40
C GLY A 132 -17.57 -2.16 7.82
N GLU A 133 -16.52 -1.59 8.36
CA GLU A 133 -15.96 -1.90 9.69
C GLU A 133 -15.59 -3.39 9.85
N ASP A 134 -15.30 -4.07 8.72
CA ASP A 134 -14.88 -5.47 8.69
C ASP A 134 -13.39 -5.58 9.01
N PHE A 135 -13.06 -6.13 10.17
CA PHE A 135 -11.70 -6.21 10.67
C PHE A 135 -10.80 -7.16 9.85
N ASP A 136 -11.37 -8.18 9.23
CA ASP A 136 -10.60 -9.08 8.39
C ASP A 136 -10.24 -8.41 7.06
N LYS A 137 -11.15 -7.66 6.46
CA LYS A 137 -10.86 -6.79 5.32
C LYS A 137 -9.82 -5.73 5.66
N TYR A 138 -9.87 -5.16 6.88
CA TYR A 138 -8.86 -4.23 7.35
C TYR A 138 -7.46 -4.85 7.34
N LYS A 139 -7.30 -6.06 7.89
CA LYS A 139 -6.01 -6.78 7.88
C LYS A 139 -5.52 -7.06 6.46
N ILE A 140 -6.41 -7.43 5.54
CA ILE A 140 -6.05 -7.62 4.13
C ILE A 140 -5.53 -6.32 3.52
N GLY A 141 -6.26 -5.22 3.66
CA GLY A 141 -5.86 -3.91 3.11
C GLY A 141 -4.53 -3.43 3.69
N ALA A 142 -4.34 -3.52 5.01
CA ALA A 142 -3.08 -3.21 5.68
C ALA A 142 -1.93 -4.06 5.15
N THR A 143 -2.18 -5.35 4.89
CA THR A 143 -1.17 -6.25 4.29
C THR A 143 -0.81 -5.80 2.89
N TRP A 144 -1.78 -5.50 2.03
CA TRP A 144 -1.49 -5.02 0.68
C TRP A 144 -0.70 -3.72 0.70
N LEU A 145 -1.14 -2.73 1.49
CA LEU A 145 -0.42 -1.46 1.58
C LEU A 145 1.04 -1.63 2.01
N LEU A 146 1.29 -2.47 3.01
CA LEU A 146 2.62 -2.61 3.59
C LEU A 146 3.52 -3.63 2.86
N THR A 147 2.99 -4.40 1.91
CA THR A 147 3.78 -5.42 1.21
C THR A 147 3.83 -5.27 -0.30
N THR A 148 2.89 -4.52 -0.92
CA THR A 148 2.97 -4.24 -2.35
C THR A 148 4.11 -3.27 -2.69
N ARG A 149 4.29 -2.94 -3.96
CA ARG A 149 5.29 -1.96 -4.40
C ARG A 149 4.86 -0.54 -4.04
N GLY A 150 5.79 0.39 -4.05
CA GLY A 150 5.57 1.80 -3.75
C GLY A 150 5.95 2.18 -2.32
N ILE A 151 5.74 3.44 -2.00
CA ILE A 151 6.00 4.05 -0.69
C ILE A 151 4.66 4.08 0.04
N PRO A 152 4.47 3.31 1.12
CA PRO A 152 3.20 3.30 1.83
C PRO A 152 3.01 4.61 2.60
N HIS A 153 1.90 5.27 2.33
CA HIS A 153 1.39 6.40 3.13
C HIS A 153 0.34 5.85 4.09
N TRP A 154 0.65 5.91 5.36
CA TRP A 154 -0.24 5.51 6.44
C TRP A 154 -0.86 6.76 7.06
N TYR A 155 -2.17 6.94 6.92
CA TYR A 155 -2.86 8.08 7.52
C TYR A 155 -3.04 7.86 9.02
N TYR A 156 -2.86 8.90 9.84
CA TYR A 156 -2.95 8.77 11.30
C TYR A 156 -4.30 8.24 11.75
N GLY A 157 -4.29 7.40 12.77
CA GLY A 157 -5.50 6.82 13.36
C GLY A 157 -6.04 5.59 12.63
N THR A 158 -5.55 5.27 11.41
CA THR A 158 -5.90 4.02 10.73
C THR A 158 -5.49 2.81 11.57
N GLU A 159 -4.36 2.90 12.29
CA GLU A 159 -3.83 1.85 13.16
C GLU A 159 -4.66 1.57 14.42
N ILE A 160 -5.57 2.47 14.76
CA ILE A 160 -6.52 2.32 15.87
C ILE A 160 -7.97 2.31 15.38
N LEU A 161 -8.19 2.05 14.08
CA LEU A 161 -9.50 1.93 13.46
C LEU A 161 -10.35 3.20 13.51
N MET A 162 -9.73 4.39 13.46
CA MET A 162 -10.49 5.62 13.32
C MET A 162 -11.37 5.54 12.09
N LYS A 163 -12.63 5.94 12.26
CA LYS A 163 -13.69 5.78 11.27
C LYS A 163 -14.50 7.05 11.12
N ASN A 164 -14.93 7.33 9.95
CA ASN A 164 -15.99 8.28 9.58
C ASN A 164 -16.09 8.42 8.06
N PHE A 165 -17.13 9.10 7.62
CA PHE A 165 -17.31 9.54 6.24
C PHE A 165 -17.18 11.06 6.18
N LYS A 166 -16.82 11.60 5.01
CA LYS A 166 -16.65 13.05 4.79
C LYS A 166 -17.95 13.86 4.93
N ASN A 167 -19.10 13.25 4.78
CA ASN A 167 -20.37 13.94 4.92
C ASN A 167 -20.68 14.16 6.41
N PRO A 168 -20.97 15.39 6.87
CA PRO A 168 -21.27 16.61 6.10
C PRO A 168 -20.05 17.46 5.71
N SER A 169 -18.85 17.17 6.16
CA SER A 169 -17.64 17.94 5.82
C SER A 169 -16.37 17.11 5.99
N ASP A 170 -15.26 17.59 5.42
CA ASP A 170 -13.92 16.99 5.56
C ASP A 170 -13.45 16.90 7.02
N ALA A 171 -13.94 17.77 7.91
CA ALA A 171 -13.61 17.74 9.33
C ALA A 171 -13.93 16.38 9.98
N GLU A 172 -14.91 15.65 9.44
CA GLU A 172 -15.33 14.36 9.96
C GLU A 172 -14.23 13.30 9.86
N VAL A 173 -13.41 13.36 8.82
CA VAL A 173 -12.31 12.42 8.59
C VAL A 173 -10.96 12.96 9.07
N ARG A 174 -10.93 14.23 9.52
CA ARG A 174 -9.74 14.94 10.04
C ARG A 174 -9.80 15.17 11.54
N ARG A 175 -10.61 14.41 12.27
CA ARG A 175 -10.72 14.50 13.73
C ARG A 175 -9.37 14.21 14.37
N ASP A 176 -9.11 14.85 15.50
CA ASP A 176 -7.88 14.66 16.27
C ASP A 176 -7.67 13.18 16.62
N PHE A 177 -6.40 12.77 16.67
CA PHE A 177 -6.04 11.47 17.23
C PHE A 177 -6.38 11.48 18.73
N PRO A 178 -7.08 10.44 19.25
CA PRO A 178 -7.45 10.41 20.65
C PRO A 178 -6.24 10.38 21.57
N GLY A 179 -5.93 11.48 22.21
CA GLY A 179 -4.81 11.66 23.13
C GLY A 179 -3.70 12.55 22.61
N GLY A 180 -2.87 13.01 23.54
CA GLY A 180 -1.71 13.87 23.26
C GLY A 180 -1.88 15.31 23.73
N PHE A 181 -3.11 15.75 24.03
CA PHE A 181 -3.37 17.10 24.54
C PHE A 181 -3.81 17.08 26.00
N PRO A 182 -3.52 18.17 26.75
CA PRO A 182 -4.04 18.33 28.11
C PRO A 182 -5.58 18.31 28.11
N GLY A 183 -6.17 17.47 28.94
CA GLY A 183 -7.62 17.36 29.07
C GLY A 183 -8.28 16.27 28.21
N ASP A 184 -7.52 15.57 27.38
CA ASP A 184 -8.03 14.41 26.64
C ASP A 184 -8.53 13.34 27.61
N ARG A 185 -9.73 12.80 27.32
CA ARG A 185 -10.35 11.77 28.15
C ARG A 185 -9.72 10.39 27.98
N GLU A 186 -9.07 10.16 26.86
CA GLU A 186 -8.38 8.91 26.52
C GLU A 186 -7.09 9.23 25.77
N ASN A 187 -6.14 8.31 25.81
CA ASN A 187 -4.85 8.47 25.16
C ASN A 187 -4.43 7.18 24.44
N LYS A 188 -4.79 7.08 23.17
CA LYS A 188 -4.50 5.89 22.35
C LYS A 188 -3.01 5.71 22.00
N PHE A 189 -2.15 6.67 22.34
CA PHE A 189 -0.69 6.46 22.34
C PHE A 189 -0.28 5.42 23.39
N LYS A 190 -1.02 5.30 24.50
CA LYS A 190 -0.76 4.31 25.54
C LYS A 190 -1.39 2.96 25.20
N ALA A 191 -0.59 1.88 25.29
CA ALA A 191 -1.06 0.53 25.00
C ALA A 191 -2.26 0.11 25.87
N ALA A 192 -2.28 0.50 27.15
CA ALA A 192 -3.35 0.16 28.09
C ALA A 192 -4.71 0.79 27.74
N GLU A 193 -4.71 1.85 26.94
CA GLU A 193 -5.92 2.58 26.58
C GLU A 193 -6.46 2.17 25.18
N ARG A 194 -5.72 1.35 24.42
CA ARG A 194 -6.20 0.66 23.23
C ARG A 194 -6.86 -0.64 23.65
N GLN A 195 -8.14 -0.85 23.32
CA GLN A 195 -8.90 -2.01 23.77
C GLN A 195 -9.44 -2.81 22.57
N GLY A 196 -9.61 -4.14 22.76
CA GLY A 196 -10.23 -5.01 21.77
C GLY A 196 -9.59 -4.88 20.39
N ARG A 197 -10.40 -4.57 19.39
CA ARG A 197 -9.95 -4.47 17.98
C ARG A 197 -8.93 -3.36 17.73
N GLU A 198 -8.93 -2.27 18.48
CA GLU A 198 -7.91 -1.22 18.34
C GLU A 198 -6.52 -1.73 18.71
N ALA A 199 -6.42 -2.48 19.81
CA ALA A 199 -5.16 -3.08 20.22
C ALA A 199 -4.66 -4.13 19.20
N GLU A 200 -5.57 -4.98 18.70
CA GLU A 200 -5.25 -5.97 17.67
C GLU A 200 -4.79 -5.30 16.38
N ALA A 201 -5.47 -4.24 15.91
CA ALA A 201 -5.12 -3.49 14.72
C ALA A 201 -3.73 -2.86 14.84
N PHE A 202 -3.49 -2.19 15.97
CA PHE A 202 -2.21 -1.54 16.23
C PHE A 202 -1.04 -2.55 16.22
N GLU A 203 -1.18 -3.67 16.91
CA GLU A 203 -0.12 -4.69 16.95
C GLU A 203 0.06 -5.38 15.59
N TYR A 204 -1.03 -5.59 14.82
CA TYR A 204 -0.95 -6.11 13.46
C TYR A 204 -0.12 -5.21 12.56
N VAL A 205 -0.46 -3.92 12.52
CA VAL A 205 0.22 -2.91 11.70
C VAL A 205 1.66 -2.73 12.15
N LYS A 206 1.90 -2.58 13.45
CA LYS A 206 3.23 -2.45 14.04
C LYS A 206 4.14 -3.61 13.64
N LYS A 207 3.66 -4.85 13.74
CA LYS A 207 4.43 -6.04 13.37
C LYS A 207 4.80 -6.03 11.89
N LEU A 208 3.82 -5.77 11.03
CA LEU A 208 4.02 -5.79 9.58
C LEU A 208 4.88 -4.61 9.09
N ALA A 209 4.69 -3.42 9.66
CA ALA A 209 5.49 -2.23 9.34
C ALA A 209 6.96 -2.40 9.75
N ASN A 210 7.21 -2.98 10.95
CA ASN A 210 8.57 -3.29 11.37
C ASN A 210 9.22 -4.39 10.52
N TYR A 211 8.45 -5.41 10.11
CA TYR A 211 8.93 -6.40 9.17
C TYR A 211 9.30 -5.76 7.83
N ARG A 212 8.42 -4.90 7.28
CA ARG A 212 8.73 -4.14 6.07
C ARG A 212 10.03 -3.33 6.24
N LYS A 213 10.14 -2.56 7.33
CA LYS A 213 11.34 -1.75 7.62
C LYS A 213 12.63 -2.57 7.58
N ALA A 214 12.60 -3.80 8.07
CA ALA A 214 13.75 -4.71 8.11
C ALA A 214 13.96 -5.53 6.82
N THR A 215 13.07 -5.39 5.81
CA THR A 215 13.05 -6.27 4.62
C THR A 215 13.18 -5.45 3.33
N PRO A 216 14.41 -5.23 2.81
CA PRO A 216 14.65 -4.47 1.58
C PRO A 216 13.85 -4.96 0.36
N ALA A 217 13.57 -6.26 0.26
CA ALA A 217 12.73 -6.83 -0.77
C ALA A 217 11.32 -6.17 -0.84
N LEU A 218 10.80 -5.68 0.29
CA LEU A 218 9.53 -4.95 0.33
C LEU A 218 9.67 -3.46 -0.01
N HIS A 219 10.88 -2.90 -0.03
CA HIS A 219 11.13 -1.51 -0.43
C HIS A 219 11.38 -1.42 -1.94
N SER A 220 12.56 -1.84 -2.36
CA SER A 220 13.06 -1.74 -3.74
C SER A 220 13.08 -3.07 -4.50
N GLY A 221 12.64 -4.16 -3.87
CA GLY A 221 12.58 -5.47 -4.51
C GLY A 221 11.55 -5.52 -5.65
N LYS A 222 11.70 -6.52 -6.49
CA LYS A 222 10.78 -6.77 -7.61
C LYS A 222 9.43 -7.26 -7.12
N LEU A 223 8.39 -6.93 -7.86
CA LEU A 223 7.05 -7.50 -7.71
C LEU A 223 6.83 -8.52 -8.83
N MET A 224 6.38 -9.72 -8.48
CA MET A 224 5.83 -10.70 -9.40
C MET A 224 4.48 -11.16 -8.88
N GLN A 225 3.46 -11.07 -9.70
CA GLN A 225 2.09 -11.40 -9.32
C GLN A 225 1.49 -12.45 -10.25
N TYR A 226 0.52 -13.18 -9.74
CA TYR A 226 -0.20 -14.20 -10.48
C TYR A 226 -1.67 -13.80 -10.64
N LEU A 227 -2.25 -14.14 -11.80
CA LEU A 227 -3.68 -13.88 -12.06
C LEU A 227 -4.52 -14.48 -10.92
N PRO A 228 -5.40 -13.70 -10.28
CA PRO A 228 -6.26 -14.19 -9.23
C PRO A 228 -7.14 -15.36 -9.71
N GLN A 229 -7.40 -16.31 -8.83
CA GLN A 229 -8.30 -17.42 -9.09
C GLN A 229 -9.18 -17.65 -7.89
N ASN A 230 -10.49 -17.80 -8.13
CA ASN A 230 -11.47 -18.11 -7.08
C ASN A 230 -11.34 -17.18 -5.84
N GLY A 231 -11.17 -15.86 -6.05
CA GLY A 231 -11.02 -14.89 -4.97
C GLY A 231 -9.69 -14.95 -4.22
N THR A 232 -8.73 -15.73 -4.72
CA THR A 232 -7.37 -15.81 -4.16
C THR A 232 -6.40 -15.02 -5.02
N TYR A 233 -5.60 -14.17 -4.37
CA TYR A 233 -4.57 -13.40 -5.04
C TYR A 233 -3.21 -13.65 -4.40
N VAL A 234 -2.21 -13.95 -5.24
CA VAL A 234 -0.83 -14.25 -4.81
C VAL A 234 0.16 -13.39 -5.57
N TYR A 235 1.06 -12.78 -4.82
CA TYR A 235 2.22 -12.09 -5.38
C TYR A 235 3.46 -12.32 -4.53
N PHE A 236 4.60 -12.04 -5.12
CA PHE A 236 5.92 -12.14 -4.50
C PHE A 236 6.62 -10.79 -4.54
N ARG A 237 7.27 -10.46 -3.44
CA ARG A 237 8.27 -9.41 -3.36
C ARG A 237 9.62 -10.07 -3.14
N TYR A 238 10.59 -9.73 -3.97
CA TYR A 238 11.87 -10.41 -3.90
C TYR A 238 13.03 -9.55 -4.35
N ASP A 239 14.19 -9.84 -3.80
CA ASP A 239 15.51 -9.35 -4.21
C ASP A 239 16.52 -10.52 -4.25
N ALA A 240 17.82 -10.21 -4.27
CA ALA A 240 18.86 -11.23 -4.25
C ALA A 240 18.93 -12.01 -2.92
N ALA A 241 18.46 -11.42 -1.82
CA ALA A 241 18.59 -11.96 -0.47
C ALA A 241 17.33 -12.68 0.02
N LYS A 242 16.13 -12.14 -0.31
CA LYS A 242 14.86 -12.60 0.24
C LYS A 242 13.78 -12.77 -0.82
N THR A 243 12.89 -13.73 -0.56
CA THR A 243 11.61 -13.88 -1.28
C THR A 243 10.49 -13.91 -0.24
N VAL A 244 9.56 -12.99 -0.37
CA VAL A 244 8.35 -12.88 0.46
C VAL A 244 7.16 -13.17 -0.43
N MET A 245 6.40 -14.21 -0.10
CA MET A 245 5.14 -14.56 -0.72
C MET A 245 4.00 -13.94 0.09
N VAL A 246 3.10 -13.24 -0.58
CA VAL A 246 1.86 -12.75 0.01
C VAL A 246 0.70 -13.42 -0.68
N ALA A 247 -0.14 -14.10 0.08
CA ALA A 247 -1.32 -14.76 -0.42
C ALA A 247 -2.56 -14.27 0.33
N THR A 248 -3.59 -13.92 -0.42
CA THR A 248 -4.85 -13.37 0.11
C THR A 248 -6.03 -14.22 -0.34
N ASN A 249 -6.94 -14.49 0.59
CA ASN A 249 -8.24 -15.08 0.32
C ASN A 249 -9.33 -14.07 0.64
N THR A 250 -10.07 -13.60 -0.36
CA THR A 250 -11.17 -12.65 -0.18
C THR A 250 -12.52 -13.33 0.02
N ASN A 251 -12.60 -14.67 -0.09
CA ASN A 251 -13.83 -15.43 0.16
C ASN A 251 -14.11 -15.58 1.65
N ALA A 252 -15.34 -15.92 2.00
CA ALA A 252 -15.72 -16.20 3.38
C ALA A 252 -15.19 -17.56 3.91
N GLY A 253 -15.01 -18.53 3.03
CA GLY A 253 -14.55 -19.87 3.39
C GLY A 253 -13.03 -20.04 3.29
N GLU A 254 -12.50 -21.03 4.04
CA GLU A 254 -11.09 -21.45 3.93
C GLU A 254 -10.81 -22.04 2.54
N ILE A 255 -9.62 -21.78 2.00
CA ILE A 255 -9.10 -22.42 0.78
C ILE A 255 -7.74 -23.06 1.06
N SER A 256 -7.47 -24.17 0.37
CA SER A 256 -6.17 -24.80 0.30
C SER A 256 -5.48 -24.36 -0.99
N LEU A 257 -4.40 -23.59 -0.87
CA LEU A 257 -3.65 -23.04 -1.99
C LEU A 257 -2.55 -24.02 -2.41
N ASP A 258 -2.61 -24.51 -3.64
CA ASP A 258 -1.54 -25.31 -4.24
C ASP A 258 -0.35 -24.41 -4.61
N ILE A 259 0.81 -24.64 -3.98
CA ILE A 259 2.02 -23.86 -4.18
C ILE A 259 2.74 -24.23 -5.48
N GLY A 260 2.48 -25.42 -6.02
CA GLY A 260 3.04 -25.87 -7.31
C GLY A 260 2.72 -24.91 -8.47
N ARG A 261 1.58 -24.23 -8.40
CA ARG A 261 1.20 -23.17 -9.35
C ARG A 261 2.21 -22.03 -9.44
N PHE A 262 2.97 -21.77 -8.39
CA PHE A 262 3.89 -20.64 -8.25
C PHE A 262 5.36 -21.07 -8.37
N SER A 263 5.62 -22.22 -9.01
CA SER A 263 6.94 -22.85 -9.10
C SER A 263 8.03 -21.92 -9.64
N GLU A 264 7.72 -20.96 -10.50
CA GLU A 264 8.66 -19.94 -10.97
C GLU A 264 9.32 -19.15 -9.82
N ARG A 265 8.62 -19.00 -8.69
CA ARG A 265 9.12 -18.26 -7.53
C ARG A 265 9.33 -19.11 -6.30
N THR A 266 8.77 -20.32 -6.26
CA THR A 266 8.85 -21.20 -5.08
C THR A 266 9.87 -22.32 -5.23
N ASN A 267 10.36 -22.59 -6.44
CA ASN A 267 11.38 -23.62 -6.67
C ASN A 267 12.66 -23.34 -5.86
N GLY A 268 13.13 -24.38 -5.15
CA GLY A 268 14.32 -24.31 -4.31
C GLY A 268 14.06 -23.82 -2.88
N PHE A 269 12.82 -23.45 -2.55
CA PHE A 269 12.41 -23.21 -1.17
C PHE A 269 11.66 -24.43 -0.63
N THR A 270 11.93 -24.80 0.61
CA THR A 270 11.32 -25.97 1.26
C THR A 270 10.48 -25.58 2.48
N ARG A 271 10.69 -24.39 3.01
CA ARG A 271 10.04 -23.88 4.24
C ARG A 271 9.62 -22.44 4.07
N ALA A 272 8.69 -22.00 4.90
CA ALA A 272 8.33 -20.60 5.02
C ALA A 272 8.08 -20.21 6.46
N LEU A 273 8.53 -19.02 6.85
CA LEU A 273 8.17 -18.37 8.11
C LEU A 273 6.92 -17.52 7.87
N ASN A 274 5.83 -17.81 8.57
CA ASN A 274 4.69 -16.91 8.63
C ASN A 274 5.07 -15.69 9.48
N VAL A 275 5.20 -14.55 8.83
CA VAL A 275 5.65 -13.30 9.46
C VAL A 275 4.72 -12.87 10.60
N MET A 276 3.42 -13.11 10.45
CA MET A 276 2.43 -12.62 11.41
C MET A 276 2.29 -13.54 12.63
N THR A 277 2.40 -14.86 12.47
CA THR A 277 2.28 -15.80 13.58
C THR A 277 3.63 -16.21 14.17
N GLY A 278 4.70 -16.17 13.39
CA GLY A 278 6.02 -16.69 13.75
C GLY A 278 6.15 -18.21 13.54
N GLU A 279 5.11 -18.85 13.03
CA GLU A 279 5.14 -20.28 12.74
C GLU A 279 5.95 -20.59 11.49
N THR A 280 6.68 -21.69 11.51
CA THR A 280 7.39 -22.20 10.35
C THR A 280 6.58 -23.31 9.68
N LEU A 281 6.25 -23.12 8.42
CA LEU A 281 5.71 -24.15 7.55
C LEU A 281 6.88 -25.00 7.03
N SER A 282 6.89 -26.29 7.35
CA SER A 282 7.94 -27.24 6.97
C SER A 282 7.68 -27.96 5.63
N ASP A 283 6.48 -27.79 5.08
CA ASP A 283 6.10 -28.30 3.74
C ASP A 283 5.38 -27.17 2.99
N LEU A 284 5.91 -26.83 1.81
CA LEU A 284 5.36 -25.78 0.94
C LEU A 284 4.53 -26.36 -0.22
N LYS A 285 3.97 -27.56 -0.11
CA LYS A 285 3.08 -28.08 -1.16
C LYS A 285 1.75 -27.36 -1.17
N THR A 286 1.21 -27.13 0.01
CA THR A 286 -0.07 -26.44 0.18
C THR A 286 -0.03 -25.45 1.34
N VAL A 287 -0.73 -24.32 1.20
CA VAL A 287 -0.94 -23.35 2.27
C VAL A 287 -2.42 -23.16 2.49
N LYS A 288 -2.87 -23.34 3.73
CA LYS A 288 -4.24 -23.05 4.12
C LYS A 288 -4.42 -21.56 4.32
N LEU A 289 -5.42 -21.00 3.65
CA LEU A 289 -5.82 -19.62 3.77
C LEU A 289 -7.21 -19.57 4.39
N PRO A 290 -7.36 -19.16 5.66
CA PRO A 290 -8.67 -18.93 6.24
C PRO A 290 -9.50 -17.96 5.39
N GLY A 291 -10.80 -17.99 5.57
CA GLY A 291 -11.68 -17.03 4.90
C GLY A 291 -11.33 -15.60 5.30
N LYS A 292 -11.43 -14.66 4.37
CA LYS A 292 -11.09 -13.23 4.53
C LYS A 292 -9.77 -13.03 5.26
N SER A 293 -8.68 -13.59 4.69
CA SER A 293 -7.36 -13.52 5.32
C SER A 293 -6.26 -13.16 4.33
N ALA A 294 -5.15 -12.71 4.87
CA ALA A 294 -3.88 -12.58 4.17
C ALA A 294 -2.77 -13.24 4.98
N VAL A 295 -1.87 -13.94 4.30
CA VAL A 295 -0.66 -14.49 4.90
C VAL A 295 0.56 -13.87 4.23
N VAL A 296 1.59 -13.60 5.04
CA VAL A 296 2.89 -13.09 4.60
C VAL A 296 3.94 -14.14 4.97
N LEU A 297 4.53 -14.76 3.98
CA LEU A 297 5.43 -15.89 4.14
C LEU A 297 6.84 -15.50 3.64
N GLU A 298 7.81 -15.49 4.53
CA GLU A 298 9.22 -15.40 4.15
C GLU A 298 9.70 -16.81 3.78
N LEU A 299 10.05 -17.01 2.49
CA LEU A 299 10.47 -18.30 1.98
C LEU A 299 11.93 -18.60 2.35
N THR A 300 12.20 -19.84 2.79
CA THR A 300 13.55 -20.31 3.18
C THR A 300 13.84 -21.66 2.55
N ARG A 301 15.15 -21.93 2.32
CA ARG A 301 15.64 -23.19 1.78
C ARG A 301 15.80 -24.24 2.85
#